data_6338e17b9629f99dbc6c4048f03d1c2f
#
_entry.id   6338e17b9629f99dbc6c4048f03d1c2f
#
_cell.length_a   1.000
_cell.length_b   1.000
_cell.length_c   1.000
_cell.angle_alpha   90.00
_cell.angle_beta   90.00
_cell.angle_gamma   90.00
#
_symmetry.space_group_name_H-M   'P 1'
#
loop_
_entity.id
_entity.type
_entity.pdbx_description
1 polymer ?
#
loop_
_entity_poly.entity_id
_entity_poly.type
_entity_poly.pdbx_seq_one_letter_code
_entity_poly.pdbx_strand_id
1 'polypeptide(L)'
;MSEQTVVPGATGTPAMPEAPPSDNVFAPPLLPPEAPDASPKPPRRVLRAVARWTAAALAFGVLGTGTAFGIASLERTDVPGLATEGDGRWDYPELSLPALPAGSPRPSGSGNPAEIHHADLRDLLLPAPAGAVPDKRLPGGWISTETFLDAYRQQDRQSVSQLIEDAAPRHIAARGWTMPDGTTSRIYLVRFTSTAFASGMIDDLNVGSSAGTPLDRTDTTEIDSSWSSQNDFENTSSFVFAEQAPFGAEHVRQAYTLAGDTIALVVHERSGKRETDRIPFQQTLILQNQLLA
;
A
#
# COMPACT_ATOMS: atom_id res chain seq x y z
N MET A 1 33.89 44.44 8.16
CA MET A 1 33.75 45.00 6.82
C MET A 1 32.48 44.43 6.31
N SER A 2 31.38 45.07 6.59
CA SER A 2 30.69 46.10 5.75
C SER A 2 29.89 45.35 4.66
N GLU A 3 28.60 45.47 4.47
CA GLU A 3 27.66 46.56 4.80
C GLU A 3 26.23 46.10 4.62
N GLN A 4 25.40 46.58 5.46
CA GLN A 4 23.94 46.63 5.37
C GLN A 4 23.51 47.44 4.13
N THR A 5 22.37 47.10 3.55
CA THR A 5 21.49 48.10 2.98
C THR A 5 20.02 47.80 3.23
N VAL A 6 19.41 48.75 3.81
CA VAL A 6 18.10 48.98 4.37
C VAL A 6 17.10 49.45 3.29
N VAL A 7 15.85 49.07 3.45
CA VAL A 7 14.54 49.50 2.98
C VAL A 7 14.36 51.03 2.80
N PRO A 8 13.40 51.60 2.04
CA PRO A 8 11.95 51.63 2.38
C PRO A 8 11.02 51.59 1.16
N GLY A 9 9.79 51.13 1.25
CA GLY A 9 8.59 51.73 1.79
C GLY A 9 7.86 52.65 0.81
N ALA A 10 6.62 52.37 0.46
CA ALA A 10 5.60 53.43 0.23
C ALA A 10 4.23 52.78 -0.02
N THR A 11 3.35 53.09 0.86
CA THR A 11 1.90 53.22 0.84
C THR A 11 1.34 53.88 -0.42
N GLY A 12 0.17 53.39 -0.87
CA GLY A 12 -0.61 54.09 -1.86
C GLY A 12 -2.02 53.49 -1.99
N THR A 13 -2.93 53.95 -1.13
CA THR A 13 -4.37 53.84 -1.30
C THR A 13 -4.86 54.86 -2.34
N PRO A 14 -5.68 54.54 -3.28
CA PRO A 14 -6.47 55.53 -3.99
C PRO A 14 -7.93 55.60 -3.51
N ALA A 15 -8.35 56.82 -3.33
CA ALA A 15 -9.62 57.29 -2.88
C ALA A 15 -10.76 57.08 -3.88
N MET A 16 -11.97 57.00 -3.31
CA MET A 16 -13.29 57.02 -3.92
C MET A 16 -13.59 58.43 -4.49
N PRO A 17 -14.20 58.58 -5.64
CA PRO A 17 -14.76 59.85 -6.06
C PRO A 17 -16.21 60.03 -5.61
N GLU A 18 -16.45 61.22 -5.21
CA GLU A 18 -17.58 61.94 -4.66
C GLU A 18 -18.71 62.15 -5.68
N ALA A 19 -19.94 62.13 -5.23
CA ALA A 19 -21.16 62.46 -5.99
C ALA A 19 -21.38 63.97 -6.12
N PRO A 20 -21.96 64.45 -7.20
CA PRO A 20 -22.50 65.82 -7.27
C PRO A 20 -23.99 65.91 -7.00
N PRO A 21 -24.48 67.09 -6.62
CA PRO A 21 -25.74 67.27 -5.89
C PRO A 21 -26.99 67.53 -6.74
N SER A 22 -28.09 67.39 -5.99
CA SER A 22 -29.46 67.66 -6.35
C SER A 22 -29.67 69.12 -6.82
N ASP A 23 -30.63 69.27 -7.65
CA ASP A 23 -31.77 70.21 -7.52
C ASP A 23 -32.68 70.20 -8.80
N ASN A 24 -33.94 69.87 -8.68
CA ASN A 24 -35.00 70.80 -8.99
C ASN A 24 -36.39 70.25 -8.74
N VAL A 25 -37.04 70.98 -7.95
CA VAL A 25 -38.44 70.94 -7.54
C VAL A 25 -39.36 71.28 -8.74
N PHE A 26 -40.39 70.44 -8.96
CA PHE A 26 -41.71 70.93 -9.48
C PHE A 26 -42.81 69.95 -9.09
N ALA A 27 -43.76 70.38 -8.30
CA ALA A 27 -45.06 69.75 -8.01
C ALA A 27 -46.19 70.48 -8.76
N PRO A 28 -47.40 69.97 -8.68
CA PRO A 28 -48.08 68.92 -9.39
C PRO A 28 -49.24 69.46 -10.27
N PRO A 29 -50.09 68.58 -10.81
CA PRO A 29 -51.53 68.68 -10.43
C PRO A 29 -52.19 67.26 -10.19
N LEU A 30 -53.18 67.35 -9.30
CA LEU A 30 -54.05 66.27 -8.87
C LEU A 30 -55.00 65.84 -10.02
N LEU A 31 -55.19 64.53 -10.17
CA LEU A 31 -56.31 63.95 -10.94
C LEU A 31 -56.91 62.77 -10.14
N PRO A 32 -58.14 62.38 -10.43
CA PRO A 32 -59.05 61.72 -9.49
C PRO A 32 -58.90 60.23 -9.38
N PRO A 33 -59.58 59.57 -8.41
CA PRO A 33 -59.37 58.18 -8.07
C PRO A 33 -59.92 57.23 -9.13
N GLU A 34 -59.04 56.40 -9.67
CA GLU A 34 -59.42 55.33 -10.59
C GLU A 34 -59.61 54.02 -9.85
N ALA A 35 -60.59 53.26 -10.26
CA ALA A 35 -61.02 51.99 -9.64
C ALA A 35 -59.99 50.88 -9.62
N PRO A 36 -60.11 49.83 -8.77
CA PRO A 36 -59.14 48.79 -8.63
C PRO A 36 -59.08 47.93 -9.88
N ASP A 37 -57.95 48.03 -10.56
CA ASP A 37 -57.69 47.25 -11.75
C ASP A 37 -57.31 45.76 -11.36
N ALA A 38 -58.03 44.90 -12.02
CA ALA A 38 -57.87 43.46 -11.85
C ALA A 38 -56.47 43.03 -12.30
N SER A 39 -55.75 42.36 -11.41
CA SER A 39 -54.41 41.74 -11.67
C SER A 39 -54.45 40.94 -12.98
N PRO A 40 -53.57 41.21 -13.95
CA PRO A 40 -53.53 40.43 -15.19
C PRO A 40 -53.07 38.99 -14.92
N LYS A 41 -53.92 38.01 -15.24
CA LYS A 41 -53.59 36.61 -15.23
C LYS A 41 -52.42 36.41 -16.20
N PRO A 42 -51.33 35.77 -15.77
CA PRO A 42 -50.14 35.54 -16.62
C PRO A 42 -50.57 34.78 -17.88
N PRO A 43 -50.04 35.14 -19.06
CA PRO A 43 -50.44 34.52 -20.31
C PRO A 43 -50.09 33.04 -20.30
N ARG A 44 -51.02 32.17 -20.60
CA ARG A 44 -50.89 30.70 -20.62
C ARG A 44 -49.65 30.20 -21.37
N ARG A 45 -49.05 31.02 -22.23
CA ARG A 45 -47.80 30.71 -22.95
C ARG A 45 -46.58 30.73 -22.03
N VAL A 46 -46.48 31.67 -21.07
CA VAL A 46 -45.38 31.78 -20.10
C VAL A 46 -45.45 30.63 -19.11
N LEU A 47 -46.62 30.29 -18.60
CA LEU A 47 -46.83 29.14 -17.72
C LEU A 47 -46.43 27.81 -18.39
N ARG A 48 -46.77 27.64 -19.69
CA ARG A 48 -46.33 26.43 -20.44
C ARG A 48 -44.84 26.41 -20.70
N ALA A 49 -44.22 27.57 -20.94
CA ALA A 49 -42.76 27.65 -21.10
C ALA A 49 -42.03 27.31 -19.79
N VAL A 50 -42.45 27.89 -18.66
CA VAL A 50 -41.90 27.59 -17.34
C VAL A 50 -42.08 26.10 -17.00
N ALA A 51 -43.28 25.54 -17.20
CA ALA A 51 -43.53 24.12 -16.95
C ALA A 51 -42.61 23.19 -17.79
N ARG A 52 -42.38 23.53 -19.07
CA ARG A 52 -41.49 22.76 -19.95
C ARG A 52 -40.02 22.83 -19.49
N TRP A 53 -39.54 24.01 -19.10
CA TRP A 53 -38.18 24.18 -18.61
C TRP A 53 -37.98 23.53 -17.25
N THR A 54 -38.95 23.59 -16.34
CA THR A 54 -38.92 22.90 -15.06
C THR A 54 -38.93 21.39 -15.24
N ALA A 55 -39.75 20.86 -16.13
CA ALA A 55 -39.77 19.43 -16.45
C ALA A 55 -38.44 18.95 -17.06
N ALA A 56 -37.86 19.77 -17.98
CA ALA A 56 -36.55 19.47 -18.54
C ALA A 56 -35.43 19.47 -17.46
N ALA A 57 -35.40 20.48 -16.60
CA ALA A 57 -34.43 20.58 -15.51
C ALA A 57 -34.54 19.39 -14.53
N LEU A 58 -35.77 18.98 -14.19
CA LEU A 58 -36.02 17.81 -13.37
C LEU A 58 -35.57 16.53 -14.06
N ALA A 59 -35.88 16.35 -15.35
CA ALA A 59 -35.46 15.18 -16.11
C ALA A 59 -33.92 15.08 -16.21
N PHE A 60 -33.23 16.19 -16.50
CA PHE A 60 -31.77 16.23 -16.52
C PHE A 60 -31.15 16.06 -15.11
N GLY A 61 -31.78 16.59 -14.08
CA GLY A 61 -31.37 16.42 -12.69
C GLY A 61 -31.45 14.95 -12.25
N VAL A 62 -32.54 14.27 -12.54
CA VAL A 62 -32.74 12.84 -12.21
C VAL A 62 -31.83 11.97 -13.04
N LEU A 63 -31.66 12.20 -14.34
CA LEU A 63 -30.76 11.46 -15.20
C LEU A 63 -29.30 11.71 -14.80
N GLY A 64 -28.92 12.97 -14.53
CA GLY A 64 -27.53 13.29 -14.13
C GLY A 64 -27.15 12.72 -12.78
N THR A 65 -28.02 12.82 -11.77
CA THR A 65 -27.76 12.23 -10.44
C THR A 65 -27.83 10.70 -10.47
N GLY A 66 -28.78 10.14 -11.22
CA GLY A 66 -28.88 8.68 -11.35
C GLY A 66 -27.68 8.04 -12.04
N THR A 67 -27.17 8.67 -13.12
CA THR A 67 -25.95 8.21 -13.79
C THR A 67 -24.70 8.43 -12.93
N ALA A 68 -24.57 9.57 -12.26
CA ALA A 68 -23.43 9.83 -11.37
C ALA A 68 -23.38 8.85 -10.18
N PHE A 69 -24.54 8.58 -9.57
CA PHE A 69 -24.64 7.58 -8.50
C PHE A 69 -24.39 6.16 -9.00
N GLY A 70 -24.93 5.81 -10.18
CA GLY A 70 -24.67 4.53 -10.82
C GLY A 70 -23.20 4.29 -11.11
N ILE A 71 -22.50 5.30 -11.66
CA ILE A 71 -21.05 5.20 -11.94
C ILE A 71 -20.23 5.17 -10.63
N ALA A 72 -20.63 5.93 -9.61
CA ALA A 72 -19.93 5.95 -8.33
C ALA A 72 -20.11 4.66 -7.49
N SER A 73 -21.16 3.88 -7.77
CA SER A 73 -21.43 2.58 -7.11
C SER A 73 -20.87 1.38 -7.86
N LEU A 74 -20.34 1.57 -9.09
CA LEU A 74 -19.69 0.51 -9.85
C LEU A 74 -18.23 0.37 -9.40
N GLU A 75 -17.79 -0.86 -9.24
CA GLU A 75 -16.38 -1.13 -9.11
C GLU A 75 -15.66 -0.79 -10.42
N ARG A 76 -14.38 -0.44 -10.33
CA ARG A 76 -13.59 0.01 -11.49
C ARG A 76 -13.56 -1.04 -12.62
N THR A 77 -13.70 -2.32 -12.24
CA THR A 77 -13.75 -3.49 -13.14
C THR A 77 -15.07 -3.63 -13.88
N ASP A 78 -16.16 -3.00 -13.39
CA ASP A 78 -17.49 -3.12 -13.96
C ASP A 78 -17.78 -2.07 -15.04
N VAL A 79 -16.88 -1.10 -15.20
CA VAL A 79 -17.04 -0.03 -16.19
C VAL A 79 -16.38 -0.41 -17.51
N PRO A 80 -17.16 -0.60 -18.61
CA PRO A 80 -16.58 -0.90 -19.92
C PRO A 80 -15.56 0.16 -20.35
N GLY A 81 -14.33 -0.28 -20.68
CA GLY A 81 -13.21 0.59 -21.02
C GLY A 81 -12.38 1.11 -19.84
N LEU A 82 -12.79 0.86 -18.60
CA LEU A 82 -11.98 1.05 -17.39
C LEU A 82 -11.64 -0.30 -16.70
N ALA A 83 -12.21 -1.40 -17.18
CA ALA A 83 -11.79 -2.74 -16.82
C ALA A 83 -10.36 -2.93 -17.33
N THR A 84 -9.38 -2.58 -16.53
CA THR A 84 -8.01 -3.04 -16.72
C THR A 84 -7.99 -4.51 -16.34
N GLU A 85 -7.48 -5.38 -17.24
CA GLU A 85 -7.07 -6.72 -16.84
C GLU A 85 -6.23 -6.55 -15.56
N GLY A 86 -6.49 -7.39 -14.56
CA GLY A 86 -5.76 -7.32 -13.29
C GLY A 86 -4.27 -7.32 -13.59
N ASP A 87 -3.52 -6.43 -13.01
CA ASP A 87 -2.06 -6.31 -13.19
C ASP A 87 -1.28 -7.48 -12.57
N GLY A 88 -1.99 -8.51 -12.12
CA GLY A 88 -1.46 -9.71 -11.49
C GLY A 88 -1.18 -9.55 -10.00
N ARG A 89 -1.48 -8.39 -9.41
CA ARG A 89 -1.33 -8.16 -7.97
C ARG A 89 -2.44 -8.87 -7.19
N TRP A 90 -2.08 -9.26 -5.97
CA TRP A 90 -3.04 -9.75 -5.00
C TRP A 90 -3.65 -8.60 -4.20
N ASP A 91 -4.88 -8.78 -3.76
CA ASP A 91 -5.61 -7.80 -2.96
C ASP A 91 -5.27 -7.98 -1.47
N TYR A 92 -4.30 -7.18 -1.00
CA TYR A 92 -3.92 -7.16 0.41
C TYR A 92 -4.79 -6.16 1.18
N PRO A 93 -5.08 -6.43 2.46
CA PRO A 93 -5.74 -5.45 3.31
C PRO A 93 -4.88 -4.21 3.47
N GLU A 94 -5.49 -3.09 3.82
CA GLU A 94 -4.77 -1.85 4.14
C GLU A 94 -3.79 -2.11 5.29
N LEU A 95 -2.51 -1.83 5.04
CA LEU A 95 -1.44 -2.05 6.00
C LEU A 95 -1.22 -0.82 6.87
N SER A 96 -1.02 -1.05 8.15
CA SER A 96 -0.59 -0.05 9.11
C SER A 96 0.59 -0.57 9.92
N LEU A 97 1.57 0.31 10.17
CA LEU A 97 2.67 -0.07 11.04
C LEU A 97 2.17 -0.21 12.47
N PRO A 98 2.60 -1.26 13.20
CA PRO A 98 2.18 -1.47 14.58
C PRO A 98 2.63 -0.32 15.47
N ALA A 99 1.84 -0.08 16.54
CA ALA A 99 2.20 0.87 17.58
C ALA A 99 3.44 0.36 18.35
N LEU A 100 4.38 1.26 18.58
CA LEU A 100 5.57 0.94 19.38
C LEU A 100 5.34 1.22 20.85
N PRO A 101 6.07 0.53 21.77
CA PRO A 101 6.13 0.92 23.16
C PRO A 101 6.52 2.39 23.32
N ALA A 102 5.99 3.06 24.33
CA ALA A 102 6.24 4.48 24.55
C ALA A 102 7.76 4.79 24.61
N GLY A 103 8.20 5.73 23.78
CA GLY A 103 9.61 6.14 23.69
C GLY A 103 10.52 5.21 22.87
N SER A 104 9.99 4.13 22.30
CA SER A 104 10.79 3.25 21.44
C SER A 104 10.84 3.80 20.01
N PRO A 105 12.05 3.96 19.42
CA PRO A 105 12.21 4.40 18.04
C PRO A 105 11.93 3.25 17.05
N ARG A 106 11.70 3.58 15.78
CA ARG A 106 11.68 2.60 14.69
C ARG A 106 13.10 2.12 14.35
N PRO A 107 13.25 0.97 13.65
CA PRO A 107 14.56 0.48 13.25
C PRO A 107 15.37 1.52 12.44
N SER A 108 14.73 2.19 11.48
CA SER A 108 15.33 3.24 10.65
C SER A 108 15.46 4.60 11.35
N GLY A 109 14.96 4.74 12.57
CA GLY A 109 14.96 6.02 13.30
C GLY A 109 16.35 6.42 13.82
N SER A 110 16.69 7.70 13.75
CA SER A 110 17.96 8.26 14.25
C SER A 110 18.24 7.97 15.74
N GLY A 111 17.20 7.65 16.52
CA GLY A 111 17.30 7.25 17.92
C GLY A 111 17.60 5.76 18.13
N ASN A 112 17.78 4.97 17.07
CA ASN A 112 17.99 3.53 17.12
C ASN A 112 19.20 3.09 16.26
N PRO A 113 20.42 3.49 16.63
CA PRO A 113 21.61 3.15 15.84
C PRO A 113 21.91 1.63 15.81
N ALA A 114 21.26 0.84 16.67
CA ALA A 114 21.35 -0.61 16.68
C ALA A 114 20.29 -1.29 15.80
N GLU A 115 19.40 -0.52 15.17
CA GLU A 115 18.34 -0.99 14.26
C GLU A 115 17.48 -2.12 14.85
N ILE A 116 17.16 -2.03 16.14
CA ILE A 116 16.36 -3.01 16.85
C ILE A 116 14.87 -2.80 16.57
N HIS A 117 14.15 -3.86 16.26
CA HIS A 117 12.70 -3.84 16.18
C HIS A 117 12.07 -3.91 17.57
N HIS A 118 11.33 -2.88 17.96
CA HIS A 118 10.62 -2.82 19.24
C HIS A 118 9.15 -3.29 19.14
N ALA A 119 8.62 -3.44 17.92
CA ALA A 119 7.29 -4.01 17.70
C ALA A 119 7.24 -5.51 18.02
N ASP A 120 6.06 -6.04 18.29
CA ASP A 120 5.86 -7.49 18.32
C ASP A 120 6.10 -8.06 16.91
N LEU A 121 6.94 -9.10 16.82
CA LEU A 121 7.32 -9.70 15.53
C LEU A 121 6.11 -10.24 14.76
N ARG A 122 5.06 -10.69 15.47
CA ARG A 122 3.83 -11.20 14.88
C ARG A 122 3.01 -10.10 14.18
N ASP A 123 3.09 -8.89 14.68
CA ASP A 123 2.42 -7.72 14.11
C ASP A 123 3.16 -7.18 12.87
N LEU A 124 4.42 -7.57 12.69
CA LEU A 124 5.24 -7.28 11.51
C LEU A 124 5.07 -8.31 10.39
N LEU A 125 4.35 -9.42 10.61
CA LEU A 125 4.04 -10.39 9.56
C LEU A 125 2.96 -9.86 8.63
N LEU A 126 3.26 -9.80 7.34
CA LEU A 126 2.29 -9.42 6.32
C LEU A 126 1.02 -10.28 6.43
N PRO A 127 -0.18 -9.69 6.49
CA PRO A 127 -1.43 -10.45 6.47
C PRO A 127 -1.63 -11.16 5.12
N ALA A 128 -2.41 -12.25 5.13
CA ALA A 128 -2.77 -12.93 3.90
C ALA A 128 -3.70 -12.05 3.04
N PRO A 129 -3.57 -12.11 1.70
CA PRO A 129 -4.43 -11.36 0.79
C PRO A 129 -5.87 -11.93 0.75
N ALA A 130 -6.79 -11.17 0.16
CA ALA A 130 -8.17 -11.60 -0.03
C ALA A 130 -8.24 -12.90 -0.86
N GLY A 131 -9.13 -13.79 -0.48
CA GLY A 131 -9.30 -15.11 -1.13
C GLY A 131 -8.25 -16.17 -0.75
N ALA A 132 -7.25 -15.82 0.05
CA ALA A 132 -6.25 -16.77 0.53
C ALA A 132 -6.83 -17.75 1.56
N VAL A 133 -6.40 -19.01 1.49
CA VAL A 133 -6.68 -20.04 2.50
C VAL A 133 -5.48 -20.12 3.44
N PRO A 134 -5.63 -19.77 4.74
CA PRO A 134 -4.52 -19.79 5.69
C PRO A 134 -3.92 -21.19 5.89
N ASP A 135 -2.60 -21.26 6.01
CA ASP A 135 -1.90 -22.48 6.44
C ASP A 135 -2.05 -22.63 7.96
N LYS A 136 -2.64 -23.76 8.39
CA LYS A 136 -2.83 -24.07 9.81
C LYS A 136 -1.53 -24.27 10.59
N ARG A 137 -0.43 -24.61 9.91
CA ARG A 137 0.90 -24.79 10.53
C ARG A 137 1.61 -23.45 10.72
N LEU A 138 1.25 -22.45 9.92
CA LEU A 138 1.85 -21.11 9.92
C LEU A 138 0.76 -20.04 10.08
N PRO A 139 0.09 -19.96 11.25
CA PRO A 139 -1.12 -19.14 11.41
C PRO A 139 -0.87 -17.62 11.58
N GLY A 140 0.39 -17.18 11.55
CA GLY A 140 0.77 -15.79 11.84
C GLY A 140 1.14 -15.57 13.31
N GLY A 141 1.68 -16.59 13.95
CA GLY A 141 2.12 -16.59 15.35
C GLY A 141 3.56 -17.05 15.52
N TRP A 142 3.92 -17.30 16.77
CA TRP A 142 5.20 -17.90 17.11
C TRP A 142 5.26 -19.34 16.59
N ILE A 143 6.42 -19.72 16.08
CA ILE A 143 6.71 -21.10 15.67
C ILE A 143 7.97 -21.60 16.35
N SER A 144 8.12 -22.93 16.40
CA SER A 144 9.35 -23.55 16.89
C SER A 144 10.46 -23.55 15.81
N THR A 145 11.69 -23.74 16.25
CA THR A 145 12.83 -23.93 15.34
C THR A 145 12.61 -25.10 14.38
N GLU A 146 12.04 -26.21 14.85
CA GLU A 146 11.74 -27.39 14.01
C GLU A 146 10.76 -27.03 12.88
N THR A 147 9.74 -26.20 13.18
CA THR A 147 8.79 -25.73 12.16
C THR A 147 9.48 -24.82 11.13
N PHE A 148 10.42 -23.99 11.57
CA PHE A 148 11.23 -23.17 10.65
C PHE A 148 12.14 -24.03 9.77
N LEU A 149 12.78 -25.08 10.36
CA LEU A 149 13.64 -26.02 9.64
C LEU A 149 12.89 -26.78 8.54
N ASP A 150 11.57 -26.92 8.63
CA ASP A 150 10.75 -27.50 7.55
C ASP A 150 10.83 -26.71 6.24
N ALA A 151 11.25 -25.44 6.27
CA ALA A 151 11.49 -24.66 5.06
C ALA A 151 12.72 -25.16 4.26
N TYR A 152 13.61 -25.92 4.86
CA TYR A 152 14.85 -26.40 4.25
C TYR A 152 14.76 -27.87 3.87
N ARG A 153 15.58 -28.31 2.91
CA ARG A 153 15.70 -29.72 2.54
C ARG A 153 16.06 -30.56 3.76
N GLN A 154 15.44 -31.72 3.88
CA GLN A 154 15.62 -32.61 5.02
C GLN A 154 17.09 -32.91 5.33
N GLN A 155 17.93 -33.07 4.30
CA GLN A 155 19.36 -33.36 4.44
C GLN A 155 20.15 -32.19 5.01
N ASP A 156 19.67 -30.95 4.85
CA ASP A 156 20.36 -29.72 5.24
C ASP A 156 19.89 -29.19 6.61
N ARG A 157 18.77 -29.72 7.13
CA ARG A 157 18.15 -29.25 8.38
C ARG A 157 19.06 -29.34 9.59
N GLN A 158 19.91 -30.37 9.67
CA GLN A 158 20.86 -30.51 10.79
C GLN A 158 21.88 -29.36 10.77
N SER A 159 22.43 -29.03 9.60
CA SER A 159 23.40 -27.94 9.48
C SER A 159 22.75 -26.59 9.78
N VAL A 160 21.53 -26.35 9.26
CA VAL A 160 20.78 -25.11 9.56
C VAL A 160 20.40 -25.04 11.05
N SER A 161 20.04 -26.17 11.69
CA SER A 161 19.78 -26.21 13.13
C SER A 161 21.00 -25.76 13.94
N GLN A 162 22.19 -26.20 13.56
CA GLN A 162 23.42 -25.78 14.23
C GLN A 162 23.65 -24.26 14.06
N LEU A 163 23.47 -23.72 12.84
CA LEU A 163 23.61 -22.28 12.61
C LEU A 163 22.60 -21.46 13.45
N ILE A 164 21.36 -21.96 13.59
CA ILE A 164 20.34 -21.31 14.43
C ILE A 164 20.73 -21.40 15.93
N GLU A 165 21.25 -22.53 16.39
CA GLU A 165 21.71 -22.68 17.77
C GLU A 165 22.85 -21.70 18.07
N ASP A 166 23.82 -21.55 17.17
CA ASP A 166 24.96 -20.66 17.30
C ASP A 166 24.55 -19.17 17.23
N ALA A 167 23.62 -18.82 16.33
CA ALA A 167 23.08 -17.46 16.19
C ALA A 167 22.07 -17.09 17.29
N ALA A 168 21.51 -18.06 18.00
CA ALA A 168 20.60 -17.91 19.15
C ALA A 168 19.50 -16.86 18.94
N PRO A 169 18.59 -17.03 17.96
CA PRO A 169 17.53 -16.07 17.73
C PRO A 169 16.59 -15.99 18.95
N ARG A 170 16.05 -14.79 19.19
CA ARG A 170 15.11 -14.57 20.29
C ARG A 170 13.74 -15.20 20.02
N HIS A 171 13.25 -15.01 18.79
CA HIS A 171 11.93 -15.42 18.40
C HIS A 171 11.86 -15.72 16.91
N ILE A 172 10.99 -16.65 16.55
CA ILE A 172 10.63 -16.95 15.17
C ILE A 172 9.11 -16.86 15.05
N ALA A 173 8.63 -16.07 14.10
CA ALA A 173 7.21 -15.97 13.77
C ALA A 173 7.00 -16.30 12.29
N ALA A 174 5.86 -16.90 11.94
CA ALA A 174 5.59 -17.23 10.55
C ALA A 174 4.11 -17.17 10.20
N ARG A 175 3.85 -16.87 8.93
CA ARG A 175 2.51 -16.94 8.32
C ARG A 175 2.60 -17.59 6.95
N GLY A 176 1.59 -18.43 6.66
CA GLY A 176 1.47 -19.07 5.35
C GLY A 176 0.02 -19.07 4.87
N TRP A 177 -0.13 -19.15 3.55
CA TRP A 177 -1.43 -19.28 2.90
C TRP A 177 -1.30 -19.90 1.52
N THR A 178 -2.42 -20.33 0.96
CA THR A 178 -2.53 -20.80 -0.42
C THR A 178 -3.56 -19.97 -1.16
N MET A 179 -3.20 -19.46 -2.33
CA MET A 179 -4.08 -18.71 -3.21
C MET A 179 -4.95 -19.62 -4.08
N PRO A 180 -6.09 -19.14 -4.62
CA PRO A 180 -6.97 -19.94 -5.49
C PRO A 180 -6.29 -20.47 -6.75
N ASP A 181 -5.22 -19.80 -7.24
CA ASP A 181 -4.42 -20.23 -8.39
C ASP A 181 -3.47 -21.40 -8.08
N GLY A 182 -3.42 -21.81 -6.81
CA GLY A 182 -2.57 -22.87 -6.29
C GLY A 182 -1.18 -22.42 -5.82
N THR A 183 -0.90 -21.11 -5.84
CA THR A 183 0.35 -20.57 -5.28
C THR A 183 0.30 -20.64 -3.76
N THR A 184 1.29 -21.28 -3.15
CA THR A 184 1.50 -21.30 -1.70
C THR A 184 2.56 -20.28 -1.33
N SER A 185 2.27 -19.48 -0.31
CA SER A 185 3.16 -18.44 0.22
C SER A 185 3.49 -18.72 1.67
N ARG A 186 4.74 -18.52 2.04
CA ARG A 186 5.23 -18.63 3.42
C ARG A 186 6.15 -17.46 3.72
N ILE A 187 5.94 -16.85 4.88
CA ILE A 187 6.79 -15.77 5.41
C ILE A 187 7.26 -16.20 6.78
N TYR A 188 8.56 -16.17 6.98
CA TYR A 188 9.20 -16.41 8.26
C TYR A 188 9.96 -15.16 8.67
N LEU A 189 9.78 -14.71 9.91
CA LEU A 189 10.56 -13.64 10.53
C LEU A 189 11.37 -14.24 11.67
N VAL A 190 12.68 -14.06 11.62
CA VAL A 190 13.62 -14.53 12.64
C VAL A 190 14.28 -13.32 13.26
N ARG A 191 14.03 -13.05 14.55
CA ARG A 191 14.61 -11.94 15.30
C ARG A 191 15.79 -12.41 16.13
N PHE A 192 16.88 -11.68 16.02
CA PHE A 192 18.13 -11.93 16.76
C PHE A 192 18.30 -10.93 17.91
N THR A 193 19.41 -11.06 18.63
CA THR A 193 19.78 -10.16 19.72
C THR A 193 20.40 -8.85 19.22
N SER A 194 20.92 -8.84 18.00
CA SER A 194 21.49 -7.66 17.35
C SER A 194 21.56 -7.84 15.83
N THR A 195 21.76 -6.74 15.11
CA THR A 195 22.03 -6.70 13.68
C THR A 195 23.23 -7.57 13.29
N ALA A 196 24.27 -7.64 14.13
CA ALA A 196 25.45 -8.47 13.84
C ALA A 196 25.11 -9.97 13.78
N PHE A 197 24.25 -10.47 14.67
CA PHE A 197 23.81 -11.86 14.62
C PHE A 197 22.90 -12.13 13.41
N ALA A 198 22.04 -11.17 13.05
CA ALA A 198 21.21 -11.29 11.86
C ALA A 198 22.08 -11.32 10.59
N SER A 199 23.03 -10.41 10.46
CA SER A 199 23.96 -10.38 9.32
C SER A 199 24.81 -11.65 9.28
N GLY A 200 25.38 -12.08 10.42
CA GLY A 200 26.15 -13.32 10.51
C GLY A 200 25.36 -14.55 10.03
N MET A 201 24.08 -14.65 10.39
CA MET A 201 23.22 -15.74 9.93
C MET A 201 23.00 -15.73 8.41
N ILE A 202 22.88 -14.57 7.77
CA ILE A 202 22.83 -14.44 6.30
C ILE A 202 24.12 -14.95 5.66
N ASP A 203 25.27 -14.57 6.23
CA ASP A 203 26.60 -15.00 5.76
C ASP A 203 26.79 -16.52 5.95
N ASP A 204 26.42 -17.07 7.10
CA ASP A 204 26.54 -18.49 7.43
C ASP A 204 25.61 -19.36 6.57
N LEU A 205 24.44 -18.86 6.20
CA LEU A 205 23.57 -19.51 5.21
C LEU A 205 24.12 -19.42 3.78
N ASN A 206 25.18 -18.65 3.53
CA ASN A 206 25.75 -18.34 2.21
C ASN A 206 24.77 -17.65 1.27
N VAL A 207 23.90 -16.80 1.82
CA VAL A 207 22.94 -15.99 1.04
C VAL A 207 23.64 -14.74 0.52
N GLY A 208 23.53 -14.48 -0.77
CA GLY A 208 24.16 -13.31 -1.39
C GLY A 208 24.33 -13.50 -2.89
N SER A 209 25.50 -13.95 -3.33
CA SER A 209 25.75 -14.32 -4.72
C SER A 209 25.07 -15.64 -5.13
N SER A 210 24.58 -16.40 -4.17
CA SER A 210 23.76 -17.61 -4.34
C SER A 210 22.59 -17.57 -3.36
N ALA A 211 21.60 -18.43 -3.58
CA ALA A 211 20.43 -18.57 -2.71
C ALA A 211 20.74 -19.21 -1.35
N GLY A 212 21.99 -19.56 -1.12
CA GLY A 212 22.44 -20.20 0.12
C GLY A 212 21.97 -21.64 0.25
N THR A 213 21.73 -22.06 1.51
CA THR A 213 21.24 -23.41 1.80
C THR A 213 19.90 -23.67 1.12
N PRO A 214 19.77 -24.76 0.33
CA PRO A 214 18.57 -25.01 -0.46
C PRO A 214 17.30 -25.19 0.39
N LEU A 215 16.23 -24.54 -0.04
CA LEU A 215 14.91 -24.75 0.55
C LEU A 215 14.31 -26.10 0.10
N ASP A 216 13.32 -26.57 0.87
CA ASP A 216 12.56 -27.75 0.50
C ASP A 216 11.95 -27.59 -0.90
N ARG A 217 12.01 -28.67 -1.70
CA ARG A 217 11.46 -28.75 -3.07
C ARG A 217 12.07 -27.77 -4.09
N THR A 218 13.16 -27.08 -3.76
CA THR A 218 13.89 -26.28 -4.76
C THR A 218 14.92 -27.14 -5.50
N ASP A 219 15.11 -26.92 -6.78
CA ASP A 219 16.21 -27.51 -7.55
C ASP A 219 17.39 -26.52 -7.66
N THR A 220 17.45 -25.75 -8.70
CA THR A 220 18.49 -24.74 -8.91
C THR A 220 17.88 -23.36 -8.92
N THR A 221 18.25 -22.53 -7.94
CA THR A 221 17.84 -21.14 -7.86
C THR A 221 18.97 -20.21 -8.25
N GLU A 222 18.65 -19.18 -9.02
CA GLU A 222 19.55 -18.11 -9.42
C GLU A 222 19.04 -16.76 -8.96
N ILE A 223 19.92 -15.77 -8.97
CA ILE A 223 19.52 -14.37 -8.66
C ILE A 223 18.41 -13.94 -9.62
N ASP A 224 17.31 -13.46 -9.07
CA ASP A 224 16.23 -12.88 -9.87
C ASP A 224 16.62 -11.49 -10.38
N SER A 225 17.16 -11.43 -11.61
CA SER A 225 17.59 -10.18 -12.25
C SER A 225 16.45 -9.18 -12.49
N SER A 226 15.20 -9.60 -12.32
CA SER A 226 14.04 -8.70 -12.41
C SER A 226 13.80 -7.89 -11.12
N TRP A 227 14.45 -8.26 -10.02
CA TRP A 227 14.45 -7.45 -8.80
C TRP A 227 15.44 -6.30 -8.91
N SER A 228 15.02 -5.13 -8.52
CA SER A 228 15.88 -3.95 -8.43
C SER A 228 16.07 -3.57 -6.96
N SER A 229 17.31 -3.27 -6.56
CA SER A 229 17.60 -2.73 -5.23
C SER A 229 16.93 -1.38 -4.95
N GLN A 230 16.37 -0.72 -5.96
CA GLN A 230 15.51 0.45 -5.77
C GLN A 230 14.19 0.13 -5.09
N ASN A 231 13.82 -1.16 -4.98
CA ASN A 231 12.66 -1.63 -4.25
C ASN A 231 12.97 -1.90 -2.77
N ASP A 232 14.24 -1.84 -2.36
CA ASP A 232 14.62 -1.95 -0.95
C ASP A 232 14.31 -0.64 -0.22
N PHE A 233 13.89 -0.78 1.03
CA PHE A 233 13.65 0.35 1.92
C PHE A 233 14.91 0.71 2.69
N GLU A 234 14.92 1.88 3.28
CA GLU A 234 15.97 2.29 4.20
C GLU A 234 16.12 1.21 5.30
N ASN A 235 17.35 0.80 5.58
CA ASN A 235 17.72 -0.28 6.51
C ASN A 235 17.21 -1.69 6.13
N THR A 236 16.84 -1.93 4.88
CA THR A 236 16.56 -3.28 4.38
C THR A 236 17.49 -3.64 3.23
N SER A 237 17.88 -4.92 3.16
CA SER A 237 18.66 -5.46 2.04
C SER A 237 18.05 -6.79 1.64
N SER A 238 17.59 -6.90 0.37
CA SER A 238 16.89 -8.08 -0.12
C SER A 238 17.72 -8.86 -1.12
N PHE A 239 17.83 -10.16 -0.90
CA PHE A 239 18.47 -11.15 -1.76
C PHE A 239 17.38 -12.01 -2.39
N VAL A 240 17.13 -11.83 -3.69
CA VAL A 240 15.97 -12.39 -4.38
C VAL A 240 16.38 -13.41 -5.41
N PHE A 241 15.76 -14.60 -5.37
CA PHE A 241 16.10 -15.73 -6.19
C PHE A 241 14.86 -16.37 -6.79
N ALA A 242 15.04 -16.99 -7.96
CA ALA A 242 14.02 -17.76 -8.65
C ALA A 242 14.62 -19.03 -9.24
N GLU A 243 13.88 -20.12 -9.25
CA GLU A 243 14.27 -21.29 -9.99
C GLU A 243 14.30 -21.03 -11.49
N GLN A 244 15.27 -21.64 -12.16
CA GLN A 244 15.41 -21.57 -13.60
C GLN A 244 14.87 -22.86 -14.24
N ALA A 245 14.32 -22.71 -15.44
CA ALA A 245 13.89 -23.86 -16.22
C ALA A 245 15.12 -24.65 -16.75
N PRO A 246 15.09 -25.99 -16.75
CA PRO A 246 13.98 -26.84 -16.32
C PRO A 246 13.92 -26.97 -14.78
N PHE A 247 12.79 -26.69 -14.17
CA PHE A 247 12.54 -26.92 -12.76
C PHE A 247 11.74 -28.20 -12.53
N GLY A 248 11.67 -28.66 -11.26
CA GLY A 248 11.05 -29.91 -10.86
C GLY A 248 9.52 -29.92 -10.93
N ALA A 249 8.89 -30.59 -9.96
CA ALA A 249 7.42 -30.66 -9.88
C ALA A 249 6.79 -29.31 -9.45
N GLU A 250 7.56 -28.52 -8.78
CA GLU A 250 7.19 -27.22 -8.24
C GLU A 250 8.18 -26.17 -8.76
N HIS A 251 7.74 -24.91 -8.83
CA HIS A 251 8.60 -23.77 -9.12
C HIS A 251 8.59 -22.85 -7.92
N VAL A 252 9.77 -22.47 -7.46
CA VAL A 252 9.96 -21.67 -6.25
C VAL A 252 10.59 -20.31 -6.57
N ARG A 253 10.05 -19.26 -5.97
CA ARG A 253 10.70 -17.96 -5.79
C ARG A 253 10.92 -17.74 -4.31
N GLN A 254 12.10 -17.28 -3.95
CA GLN A 254 12.46 -17.03 -2.55
C GLN A 254 13.22 -15.71 -2.41
N ALA A 255 13.09 -15.10 -1.25
CA ALA A 255 13.87 -13.93 -0.89
C ALA A 255 14.24 -13.96 0.58
N TYR A 256 15.47 -13.57 0.86
CA TYR A 256 15.89 -13.18 2.20
C TYR A 256 15.99 -11.68 2.28
N THR A 257 15.44 -11.09 3.32
CA THR A 257 15.62 -9.66 3.62
C THR A 257 16.26 -9.51 4.98
N LEU A 258 17.40 -8.86 5.03
CA LEU A 258 18.02 -8.39 6.27
C LEU A 258 17.42 -7.01 6.59
N ALA A 259 16.82 -6.88 7.78
CA ALA A 259 16.26 -5.63 8.29
C ALA A 259 16.68 -5.49 9.77
N GLY A 260 17.72 -4.73 10.02
CA GLY A 260 18.27 -4.56 11.36
C GLY A 260 18.53 -5.91 12.07
N ASP A 261 17.91 -6.11 13.23
CA ASP A 261 18.03 -7.34 14.05
C ASP A 261 17.15 -8.50 13.55
N THR A 262 16.50 -8.37 12.42
CA THR A 262 15.51 -9.34 11.92
C THR A 262 15.83 -9.79 10.50
N ILE A 263 15.67 -11.07 10.23
CA ILE A 263 15.71 -11.67 8.89
C ILE A 263 14.26 -12.07 8.53
N ALA A 264 13.83 -11.69 7.32
CA ALA A 264 12.65 -12.26 6.69
C ALA A 264 13.05 -13.27 5.61
N LEU A 265 12.40 -14.42 5.59
CA LEU A 265 12.42 -15.37 4.47
C LEU A 265 11.02 -15.42 3.88
N VAL A 266 10.88 -15.00 2.62
CA VAL A 266 9.63 -15.04 1.85
C VAL A 266 9.76 -16.11 0.77
N VAL A 267 8.81 -17.03 0.72
CA VAL A 267 8.80 -18.14 -0.24
C VAL A 267 7.45 -18.22 -0.91
N HIS A 268 7.43 -18.21 -2.24
CA HIS A 268 6.27 -18.57 -3.05
C HIS A 268 6.60 -19.84 -3.84
N GLU A 269 5.68 -20.78 -3.83
CA GLU A 269 5.80 -22.02 -4.60
C GLU A 269 4.52 -22.32 -5.36
N ARG A 270 4.65 -22.92 -6.53
CA ARG A 270 3.52 -23.34 -7.35
C ARG A 270 3.79 -24.71 -7.94
N SER A 271 2.82 -25.63 -7.77
CA SER A 271 2.91 -27.00 -8.26
C SER A 271 2.43 -27.12 -9.71
N GLY A 272 2.71 -28.27 -10.32
CA GLY A 272 2.19 -28.67 -11.63
C GLY A 272 3.00 -28.11 -12.80
N LYS A 273 4.31 -27.92 -12.65
CA LYS A 273 5.23 -27.41 -13.67
C LYS A 273 4.84 -26.04 -14.23
N ARG A 274 4.24 -25.21 -13.40
CA ARG A 274 3.88 -23.82 -13.72
C ARG A 274 4.80 -22.89 -12.94
N GLU A 275 5.25 -21.85 -13.60
CA GLU A 275 6.03 -20.82 -12.93
C GLU A 275 5.19 -20.12 -11.85
N THR A 276 5.84 -19.79 -10.76
CA THR A 276 5.32 -18.89 -9.73
C THR A 276 5.35 -17.48 -10.26
N ASP A 277 4.20 -16.82 -10.24
CA ASP A 277 4.06 -15.49 -10.82
C ASP A 277 4.93 -14.45 -10.10
N ARG A 278 5.69 -13.69 -10.88
CA ARG A 278 6.65 -12.70 -10.38
C ARG A 278 5.97 -11.53 -9.66
N ILE A 279 4.87 -11.00 -10.24
CA ILE A 279 4.24 -9.78 -9.72
C ILE A 279 3.73 -9.96 -8.29
N PRO A 280 2.94 -11.00 -7.95
CA PRO A 280 2.50 -11.20 -6.57
C PRO A 280 3.66 -11.53 -5.62
N PHE A 281 4.71 -12.21 -6.08
CA PHE A 281 5.89 -12.47 -5.26
C PHE A 281 6.61 -11.16 -4.88
N GLN A 282 6.90 -10.31 -5.87
CA GLN A 282 7.55 -9.01 -5.63
C GLN A 282 6.66 -8.08 -4.79
N GLN A 283 5.35 -8.09 -5.01
CA GLN A 283 4.40 -7.35 -4.18
C GLN A 283 4.47 -7.80 -2.73
N THR A 284 4.42 -9.12 -2.48
CA THR A 284 4.53 -9.69 -1.12
C THR A 284 5.82 -9.25 -0.44
N LEU A 285 6.93 -9.32 -1.16
CA LEU A 285 8.25 -8.93 -0.63
C LEU A 285 8.31 -7.45 -0.28
N ILE A 286 7.84 -6.57 -1.20
CA ILE A 286 7.80 -5.12 -0.97
C ILE A 286 6.95 -4.79 0.26
N LEU A 287 5.75 -5.36 0.36
CA LEU A 287 4.85 -5.09 1.48
C LEU A 287 5.41 -5.62 2.81
N GLN A 288 6.06 -6.79 2.80
CA GLN A 288 6.73 -7.31 3.98
C GLN A 288 7.91 -6.42 4.40
N ASN A 289 8.69 -5.93 3.45
CA ASN A 289 9.80 -5.03 3.73
C ASN A 289 9.33 -3.69 4.30
N GLN A 290 8.18 -3.16 3.83
CA GLN A 290 7.57 -1.95 4.40
C GLN A 290 7.20 -2.10 5.88
N LEU A 291 6.81 -3.30 6.31
CA LEU A 291 6.50 -3.56 7.71
C LEU A 291 7.76 -3.67 8.58
N LEU A 292 8.91 -3.95 7.98
CA LEU A 292 10.20 -4.12 8.67
C LEU A 292 11.06 -2.83 8.67
N ALA A 293 10.79 -1.87 7.80
CA ALA A 293 11.57 -0.64 7.64
C ALA A 293 11.39 0.42 8.75
#